data_41a639c3d92cc5e4b36d26c8def7da0e
#
_entry.id   41a639c3d92cc5e4b36d26c8def7da0e
#
_cell.length_a   1.000
_cell.length_b   1.000
_cell.length_c   1.000
_cell.angle_alpha   90.00
_cell.angle_beta   90.00
_cell.angle_gamma   90.00
#
_symmetry.space_group_name_H-M   'P 1'
#
loop_
_entity.id
_entity.type
_entity.pdbx_description
1 polymer ?
#
loop_
_entity_poly.entity_id
_entity_poly.type
_entity_poly.pdbx_seq_one_letter_code
_entity_poly.pdbx_strand_id
1 'polypeptide(L)'
;VGNNGTGKSTLLRIIEGNLKPSSGEVVCSSRPYYIPQHFGQFDNLTVAEALRVDDRIKALHAILEGDASAENFTCLNDDWNVEERCLSALASWNLEHLQLSQPMCSLSGGEKTKVFLSGILVHAPEIILMDEPTNHLDVSGREKLYEMIRSGRSTLLIVSHDRTLLNLLPCICELEKSEVTLYGGNYEFYKEQKELALTALQNQLSEKEKELRLARKTAREVMERKNKSNVRSDKSSFKKGISRMAVNTLKDKAEKSTVRLNDVHEEKMASLQSSIASLQDVIPDLRALQTNFNSSDLHTGKILITADQINFGYTSSCLWKSPLNIQVRSGDRIHITGNNGSGKTTLVKLLLGELKPAAGTITRADFS
;
A
#
# COMPACT_ATOMS: atom_id res chain seq x y z
N VAL A 1 0.43 -8.16 0.79
CA VAL A 1 0.10 -6.89 1.47
C VAL A 1 1.27 -6.42 2.34
N GLY A 2 1.20 -5.21 2.89
CA GLY A 2 2.24 -4.62 3.76
C GLY A 2 2.38 -3.11 3.52
N ASN A 3 3.07 -2.41 4.43
CA ASN A 3 3.29 -0.96 4.35
C ASN A 3 4.08 -0.54 3.11
N ASN A 4 4.01 0.75 2.73
CA ASN A 4 4.83 1.27 1.64
C ASN A 4 6.32 1.22 2.03
N GLY A 5 7.17 0.82 1.08
CA GLY A 5 8.61 0.69 1.31
C GLY A 5 9.07 -0.62 1.98
N THR A 6 8.17 -1.59 2.24
CA THR A 6 8.56 -2.91 2.81
C THR A 6 9.26 -3.84 1.80
N GLY A 7 9.37 -3.45 0.53
CA GLY A 7 10.06 -4.25 -0.48
C GLY A 7 9.16 -5.18 -1.32
N LYS A 8 7.83 -4.96 -1.34
CA LYS A 8 6.88 -5.79 -2.12
C LYS A 8 7.26 -5.90 -3.60
N SER A 9 7.44 -4.75 -4.27
CA SER A 9 7.86 -4.70 -5.69
C SER A 9 9.27 -5.27 -5.90
N THR A 10 10.16 -5.08 -4.93
CA THR A 10 11.51 -5.66 -4.97
C THR A 10 11.46 -7.18 -4.94
N LEU A 11 10.62 -7.75 -4.08
CA LEU A 11 10.39 -9.20 -4.00
C LEU A 11 9.88 -9.76 -5.34
N LEU A 12 8.90 -9.10 -5.98
CA LEU A 12 8.40 -9.53 -7.30
C LEU A 12 9.50 -9.51 -8.36
N ARG A 13 10.37 -8.47 -8.39
CA ARG A 13 11.49 -8.37 -9.32
C ARG A 13 12.59 -9.42 -9.08
N ILE A 14 12.77 -9.83 -7.82
CA ILE A 14 13.68 -10.94 -7.48
C ILE A 14 13.10 -12.26 -8.00
N ILE A 15 11.79 -12.50 -7.82
CA ILE A 15 11.13 -13.71 -8.31
C ILE A 15 11.10 -13.76 -9.84
N GLU A 16 10.90 -12.62 -10.50
CA GLU A 16 11.00 -12.50 -11.98
C GLU A 16 12.41 -12.81 -12.50
N GLY A 17 13.45 -12.64 -11.66
CA GLY A 17 14.86 -12.82 -12.04
C GLY A 17 15.56 -11.55 -12.51
N ASN A 18 14.90 -10.38 -12.47
CA ASN A 18 15.48 -9.09 -12.84
C ASN A 18 16.42 -8.53 -11.76
N LEU A 19 16.27 -8.95 -10.51
CA LEU A 19 17.13 -8.62 -9.39
C LEU A 19 17.68 -9.89 -8.74
N LYS A 20 18.99 -9.89 -8.43
CA LYS A 20 19.60 -10.98 -7.67
C LYS A 20 19.35 -10.79 -6.18
N PRO A 21 18.95 -11.85 -5.44
CA PRO A 21 18.84 -11.77 -3.99
C PRO A 21 20.24 -11.58 -3.37
N SER A 22 20.32 -10.86 -2.24
CA SER A 22 21.56 -10.70 -1.48
C SER A 22 22.00 -12.00 -0.81
N SER A 23 21.07 -12.89 -0.51
CA SER A 23 21.31 -14.22 0.08
C SER A 23 20.16 -15.15 -0.31
N GLY A 24 20.43 -16.47 -0.30
CA GLY A 24 19.47 -17.47 -0.74
C GLY A 24 19.36 -17.59 -2.25
N GLU A 25 18.42 -18.39 -2.70
CA GLU A 25 18.12 -18.60 -4.12
C GLU A 25 16.62 -18.61 -4.38
N VAL A 26 16.23 -18.31 -5.60
CA VAL A 26 14.85 -18.41 -6.08
C VAL A 26 14.78 -19.51 -7.12
N VAL A 27 13.90 -20.49 -6.89
CA VAL A 27 13.65 -21.58 -7.82
C VAL A 27 12.20 -21.47 -8.30
N CYS A 28 12.01 -21.32 -9.61
CA CYS A 28 10.69 -21.31 -10.25
C CYS A 28 10.60 -22.48 -11.23
N SER A 29 9.42 -23.12 -11.32
CA SER A 29 9.15 -24.20 -12.29
C SER A 29 9.16 -23.71 -13.73
N SER A 30 8.76 -22.47 -13.95
CA SER A 30 8.71 -21.79 -15.24
C SER A 30 9.02 -20.31 -15.08
N ARG A 31 9.33 -19.65 -16.21
CA ARG A 31 9.61 -18.21 -16.19
C ARG A 31 8.34 -17.43 -15.86
N PRO A 32 8.33 -16.63 -14.77
CA PRO A 32 7.18 -15.83 -14.41
C PRO A 32 6.89 -14.71 -15.43
N TYR A 33 5.60 -14.43 -15.65
CA TYR A 33 5.15 -13.26 -16.41
C TYR A 33 4.87 -12.11 -15.42
N TYR A 34 5.57 -11.00 -15.60
CA TYR A 34 5.51 -9.87 -14.66
C TYR A 34 4.76 -8.66 -15.26
N ILE A 35 3.81 -8.15 -14.51
CA ILE A 35 3.08 -6.91 -14.80
C ILE A 35 3.54 -5.83 -13.82
N PRO A 36 4.26 -4.80 -14.29
CA PRO A 36 4.85 -3.78 -13.43
C PRO A 36 3.83 -2.72 -13.00
N GLN A 37 4.10 -2.06 -11.87
CA GLN A 37 3.34 -0.91 -11.40
C GLN A 37 3.58 0.34 -12.26
N HIS A 38 4.82 0.56 -12.70
CA HIS A 38 5.23 1.71 -13.49
C HIS A 38 5.71 1.28 -14.87
N PHE A 39 5.29 2.02 -15.89
CA PHE A 39 5.53 1.67 -17.28
C PHE A 39 6.59 2.54 -17.97
N GLY A 40 7.15 3.58 -17.32
CA GLY A 40 8.09 4.52 -17.93
C GLY A 40 9.33 3.85 -18.56
N GLN A 41 9.78 2.74 -18.01
CA GLN A 41 10.89 1.96 -18.57
C GLN A 41 10.55 1.29 -19.92
N PHE A 42 9.29 1.20 -20.29
CA PHE A 42 8.81 0.60 -21.53
C PHE A 42 8.38 1.65 -22.57
N ASP A 43 8.51 2.95 -22.27
CA ASP A 43 8.01 4.02 -23.14
C ASP A 43 8.67 4.05 -24.52
N ASN A 44 9.92 3.61 -24.62
CA ASN A 44 10.67 3.54 -25.88
C ASN A 44 10.39 2.26 -26.68
N LEU A 45 9.63 1.31 -26.14
CA LEU A 45 9.29 0.06 -26.80
C LEU A 45 8.00 0.21 -27.60
N THR A 46 7.84 -0.64 -28.61
CA THR A 46 6.57 -0.87 -29.30
C THR A 46 5.67 -1.78 -28.47
N VAL A 47 4.38 -1.86 -28.83
CA VAL A 47 3.43 -2.81 -28.22
C VAL A 47 3.90 -4.24 -28.37
N ALA A 48 4.42 -4.63 -29.55
CA ALA A 48 4.98 -5.96 -29.82
C ALA A 48 6.20 -6.29 -28.92
N GLU A 49 7.11 -5.34 -28.77
CA GLU A 49 8.28 -5.48 -27.87
C GLU A 49 7.86 -5.57 -26.40
N ALA A 50 6.90 -4.76 -25.96
CA ALA A 50 6.35 -4.81 -24.60
C ALA A 50 5.66 -6.15 -24.30
N LEU A 51 4.98 -6.72 -25.29
CA LEU A 51 4.41 -8.07 -25.25
C LEU A 51 5.45 -9.19 -25.41
N ARG A 52 6.73 -8.86 -25.71
CA ARG A 52 7.82 -9.84 -25.97
C ARG A 52 7.51 -10.79 -27.11
N VAL A 53 6.91 -10.30 -28.18
CA VAL A 53 6.57 -11.05 -29.39
C VAL A 53 7.17 -10.47 -30.67
N ASP A 54 7.87 -9.34 -30.58
CA ASP A 54 8.41 -8.60 -31.70
C ASP A 54 9.32 -9.45 -32.61
N ASP A 55 10.25 -10.21 -31.99
CA ASP A 55 11.16 -11.08 -32.75
C ASP A 55 10.40 -12.14 -33.55
N ARG A 56 9.34 -12.73 -32.97
CA ARG A 56 8.50 -13.73 -33.65
C ARG A 56 7.71 -13.12 -34.79
N ILE A 57 7.15 -11.92 -34.59
CA ILE A 57 6.41 -11.19 -35.63
C ILE A 57 7.35 -10.83 -36.79
N LYS A 58 8.54 -10.32 -36.49
CA LYS A 58 9.56 -10.04 -37.51
C LYS A 58 9.96 -11.30 -38.28
N ALA A 59 10.18 -12.41 -37.59
CA ALA A 59 10.50 -13.69 -38.22
C ALA A 59 9.34 -14.19 -39.10
N LEU A 60 8.09 -14.07 -38.64
CA LEU A 60 6.90 -14.39 -39.43
C LEU A 60 6.82 -13.58 -40.72
N HIS A 61 6.98 -12.26 -40.64
CA HIS A 61 6.96 -11.38 -41.81
C HIS A 61 8.10 -11.67 -42.77
N ALA A 62 9.35 -11.88 -42.26
CA ALA A 62 10.48 -12.24 -43.09
C ALA A 62 10.24 -13.57 -43.88
N ILE A 63 9.67 -14.59 -43.24
CA ILE A 63 9.32 -15.85 -43.89
C ILE A 63 8.25 -15.63 -44.96
N LEU A 64 7.21 -14.83 -44.69
CA LEU A 64 6.16 -14.51 -45.65
C LEU A 64 6.68 -13.70 -46.84
N GLU A 65 7.74 -12.89 -46.68
CA GLU A 65 8.44 -12.16 -47.73
C GLU A 65 9.42 -13.03 -48.55
N GLY A 66 9.65 -14.28 -48.12
CA GLY A 66 10.46 -15.26 -48.84
C GLY A 66 11.80 -15.59 -48.19
N ASP A 67 12.16 -14.99 -47.04
CA ASP A 67 13.35 -15.34 -46.29
C ASP A 67 13.15 -16.60 -45.43
N ALA A 68 13.28 -17.76 -46.04
CA ALA A 68 13.17 -19.07 -45.39
C ALA A 68 14.46 -19.49 -44.66
N SER A 69 15.14 -18.58 -43.97
CA SER A 69 16.31 -18.91 -43.17
C SER A 69 15.97 -19.78 -41.96
N ALA A 70 16.86 -20.69 -41.58
CA ALA A 70 16.66 -21.55 -40.40
C ALA A 70 16.54 -20.73 -39.09
N GLU A 71 17.13 -19.55 -39.05
CA GLU A 71 17.05 -18.63 -37.90
C GLU A 71 15.62 -18.11 -37.70
N ASN A 72 14.96 -17.69 -38.79
CA ASN A 72 13.58 -17.20 -38.74
C ASN A 72 12.60 -18.30 -38.31
N PHE A 73 12.75 -19.54 -38.83
CA PHE A 73 11.93 -20.66 -38.37
C PHE A 73 12.15 -21.02 -36.91
N THR A 74 13.40 -20.98 -36.44
CA THR A 74 13.72 -21.24 -35.05
C THR A 74 13.14 -20.13 -34.13
N CYS A 75 13.20 -18.87 -34.55
CA CYS A 75 12.66 -17.73 -33.81
C CYS A 75 11.13 -17.80 -33.76
N LEU A 76 10.46 -18.13 -34.86
CA LEU A 76 9.02 -18.27 -34.95
C LEU A 76 8.51 -19.43 -34.08
N ASN A 77 9.29 -20.52 -33.98
CA ASN A 77 8.96 -21.72 -33.18
C ASN A 77 7.55 -22.26 -33.44
N ASP A 78 7.19 -22.43 -34.71
CA ASP A 78 5.88 -22.88 -35.19
C ASP A 78 4.67 -22.00 -34.74
N ASP A 79 4.90 -20.82 -34.26
CA ASP A 79 3.88 -19.88 -33.78
C ASP A 79 3.33 -18.98 -34.89
N TRP A 80 2.78 -19.60 -35.95
CA TRP A 80 2.27 -18.91 -37.13
C TRP A 80 1.14 -17.93 -36.88
N ASN A 81 0.40 -18.09 -35.77
CA ASN A 81 -0.76 -17.27 -35.40
C ASN A 81 -0.41 -16.24 -34.35
N VAL A 82 0.89 -15.93 -34.11
CA VAL A 82 1.33 -15.01 -33.04
C VAL A 82 0.69 -13.63 -33.18
N GLU A 83 0.64 -13.09 -34.39
CA GLU A 83 0.07 -11.74 -34.66
C GLU A 83 -1.44 -11.72 -34.41
N GLU A 84 -2.19 -12.70 -34.97
CA GLU A 84 -3.63 -12.81 -34.78
C GLU A 84 -4.01 -13.01 -33.31
N ARG A 85 -3.25 -13.85 -32.60
CA ARG A 85 -3.43 -14.05 -31.16
C ARG A 85 -3.18 -12.79 -30.35
N CYS A 86 -2.15 -11.98 -30.70
CA CYS A 86 -1.90 -10.69 -30.07
C CYS A 86 -3.04 -9.71 -30.32
N LEU A 87 -3.50 -9.57 -31.54
CA LEU A 87 -4.62 -8.69 -31.90
C LEU A 87 -5.91 -9.12 -31.19
N SER A 88 -6.21 -10.41 -31.15
CA SER A 88 -7.36 -10.96 -30.42
C SER A 88 -7.24 -10.68 -28.91
N ALA A 89 -6.07 -10.84 -28.31
CA ALA A 89 -5.82 -10.54 -26.92
C ALA A 89 -6.02 -9.05 -26.61
N LEU A 90 -5.50 -8.15 -27.46
CA LEU A 90 -5.72 -6.70 -27.35
C LEU A 90 -7.21 -6.35 -27.49
N ALA A 91 -7.91 -6.92 -28.50
CA ALA A 91 -9.34 -6.73 -28.70
C ALA A 91 -10.14 -7.13 -27.46
N SER A 92 -9.76 -8.24 -26.81
CA SER A 92 -10.38 -8.65 -25.55
C SER A 92 -10.32 -7.57 -24.47
N TRP A 93 -9.36 -6.66 -24.47
CA TRP A 93 -9.22 -5.54 -23.53
C TRP A 93 -9.72 -4.20 -24.10
N ASN A 94 -10.51 -4.22 -25.19
CA ASN A 94 -11.03 -3.04 -25.91
C ASN A 94 -9.89 -2.15 -26.43
N LEU A 95 -8.84 -2.77 -27.00
CA LEU A 95 -7.67 -2.13 -27.58
C LEU A 95 -7.53 -2.44 -29.08
N GLU A 96 -8.63 -2.65 -29.80
CA GLU A 96 -8.66 -2.94 -31.24
C GLU A 96 -8.04 -1.84 -32.09
N HIS A 97 -8.00 -0.61 -31.57
CA HIS A 97 -7.45 0.55 -32.23
C HIS A 97 -5.92 0.60 -32.20
N LEU A 98 -5.26 -0.24 -31.40
CA LEU A 98 -3.81 -0.26 -31.27
C LEU A 98 -3.17 -1.11 -32.36
N GLN A 99 -2.03 -0.62 -32.86
CA GLN A 99 -1.15 -1.37 -33.75
C GLN A 99 0.03 -1.94 -32.95
N LEU A 100 0.49 -3.14 -33.31
CA LEU A 100 1.61 -3.78 -32.65
C LEU A 100 2.94 -3.00 -32.79
N SER A 101 3.09 -2.22 -33.87
CA SER A 101 4.22 -1.32 -34.10
C SER A 101 4.13 0.04 -33.37
N GLN A 102 2.99 0.32 -32.72
CA GLN A 102 2.77 1.59 -32.04
C GLN A 102 3.68 1.72 -30.78
N PRO A 103 4.32 2.88 -30.55
CA PRO A 103 5.17 3.08 -29.37
C PRO A 103 4.36 3.20 -28.09
N MET A 104 4.81 2.57 -27.01
CA MET A 104 4.15 2.57 -25.70
C MET A 104 4.00 3.98 -25.10
N CYS A 105 4.90 4.94 -25.42
CA CYS A 105 4.78 6.31 -24.92
C CYS A 105 3.54 7.03 -25.39
N SER A 106 2.93 6.62 -26.51
CA SER A 106 1.68 7.21 -27.04
C SER A 106 0.43 6.74 -26.29
N LEU A 107 0.56 5.69 -25.45
CA LEU A 107 -0.56 5.09 -24.73
C LEU A 107 -0.78 5.74 -23.36
N SER A 108 -2.03 5.83 -22.95
CA SER A 108 -2.38 6.18 -21.57
C SER A 108 -1.94 5.10 -20.57
N GLY A 109 -1.79 5.47 -19.30
CA GLY A 109 -1.43 4.50 -18.26
C GLY A 109 -2.37 3.30 -18.18
N GLY A 110 -3.68 3.50 -18.41
CA GLY A 110 -4.67 2.43 -18.45
C GLY A 110 -4.51 1.50 -19.64
N GLU A 111 -4.22 2.05 -20.83
CA GLU A 111 -3.94 1.24 -22.03
C GLU A 111 -2.66 0.44 -21.86
N LYS A 112 -1.59 1.02 -21.30
CA LYS A 112 -0.35 0.30 -20.98
C LYS A 112 -0.64 -0.90 -20.06
N THR A 113 -1.42 -0.70 -18.99
CA THR A 113 -1.81 -1.80 -18.10
C THR A 113 -2.57 -2.89 -18.86
N LYS A 114 -3.53 -2.52 -19.72
CA LYS A 114 -4.31 -3.47 -20.51
C LYS A 114 -3.44 -4.23 -21.52
N VAL A 115 -2.43 -3.58 -22.13
CA VAL A 115 -1.45 -4.25 -23.00
C VAL A 115 -0.71 -5.34 -22.23
N PHE A 116 -0.18 -5.05 -21.03
CA PHE A 116 0.49 -6.07 -20.23
C PHE A 116 -0.47 -7.17 -19.76
N LEU A 117 -1.72 -6.86 -19.44
CA LEU A 117 -2.74 -7.86 -19.09
C LEU A 117 -3.12 -8.74 -20.29
N SER A 118 -3.16 -8.20 -21.52
CA SER A 118 -3.40 -8.99 -22.71
C SER A 118 -2.26 -9.99 -22.98
N GLY A 119 -1.03 -9.69 -22.56
CA GLY A 119 0.10 -10.60 -22.62
C GLY A 119 -0.11 -11.91 -21.85
N ILE A 120 -0.98 -11.93 -20.82
CA ILE A 120 -1.36 -13.17 -20.13
C ILE A 120 -2.09 -14.12 -21.09
N LEU A 121 -2.96 -13.58 -21.96
CA LEU A 121 -3.69 -14.37 -22.96
C LEU A 121 -2.77 -14.82 -24.11
N VAL A 122 -1.77 -13.99 -24.43
CA VAL A 122 -0.78 -14.31 -25.49
C VAL A 122 0.13 -15.45 -25.08
N HIS A 123 0.66 -15.39 -23.85
CA HIS A 123 1.71 -16.31 -23.37
C HIS A 123 1.16 -17.49 -22.55
N ALA A 124 -0.06 -17.40 -22.04
CA ALA A 124 -0.66 -18.38 -21.11
C ALA A 124 0.33 -18.87 -20.02
N PRO A 125 0.96 -17.97 -19.24
CA PRO A 125 2.01 -18.32 -18.29
C PRO A 125 1.48 -19.14 -17.12
N GLU A 126 2.30 -20.05 -16.58
CA GLU A 126 1.96 -20.81 -15.37
C GLU A 126 2.04 -19.95 -14.10
N ILE A 127 2.97 -18.95 -14.08
CA ILE A 127 3.21 -18.07 -12.95
C ILE A 127 3.04 -16.62 -13.41
N ILE A 128 2.20 -15.88 -12.71
CA ILE A 128 1.91 -14.47 -13.01
C ILE A 128 2.22 -13.65 -11.75
N LEU A 129 3.03 -12.61 -11.93
CA LEU A 129 3.38 -11.64 -10.91
C LEU A 129 2.74 -10.30 -11.28
N MET A 130 1.93 -9.72 -10.38
CA MET A 130 1.25 -8.44 -10.63
C MET A 130 1.59 -7.43 -9.54
N ASP A 131 2.05 -6.26 -9.94
CA ASP A 131 2.36 -5.16 -9.02
C ASP A 131 1.35 -4.03 -9.22
N GLU A 132 0.40 -3.88 -8.28
CA GLU A 132 -0.67 -2.88 -8.29
C GLU A 132 -1.46 -2.81 -9.63
N PRO A 133 -1.97 -3.92 -10.16
CA PRO A 133 -2.55 -3.97 -11.51
C PRO A 133 -3.84 -3.15 -11.65
N THR A 134 -4.47 -2.74 -10.54
CA THR A 134 -5.73 -1.98 -10.54
C THR A 134 -5.54 -0.46 -10.62
N ASN A 135 -4.32 0.06 -10.41
CA ASN A 135 -4.09 1.51 -10.23
C ASN A 135 -4.50 2.37 -11.44
N HIS A 136 -4.33 1.88 -12.65
CA HIS A 136 -4.61 2.63 -13.87
C HIS A 136 -5.86 2.12 -14.61
N LEU A 137 -6.54 1.10 -14.08
CA LEU A 137 -7.73 0.54 -14.68
C LEU A 137 -8.99 1.32 -14.30
N ASP A 138 -9.85 1.52 -15.27
CA ASP A 138 -11.22 1.96 -15.06
C ASP A 138 -12.09 0.83 -14.47
N VAL A 139 -13.33 1.13 -14.13
CA VAL A 139 -14.25 0.17 -13.49
C VAL A 139 -14.40 -1.09 -14.35
N SER A 140 -14.63 -0.93 -15.65
CA SER A 140 -14.79 -2.07 -16.58
C SER A 140 -13.51 -2.90 -16.71
N GLY A 141 -12.34 -2.27 -16.73
CA GLY A 141 -11.05 -2.96 -16.74
C GLY A 141 -10.79 -3.76 -15.46
N ARG A 142 -11.18 -3.21 -14.28
CA ARG A 142 -11.07 -3.92 -12.99
C ARG A 142 -11.99 -5.13 -12.95
N GLU A 143 -13.25 -5.01 -13.36
CA GLU A 143 -14.19 -6.13 -13.41
C GLU A 143 -13.65 -7.26 -14.27
N LYS A 144 -13.12 -6.93 -15.44
CA LYS A 144 -12.50 -7.91 -16.33
C LYS A 144 -11.27 -8.58 -15.72
N LEU A 145 -10.42 -7.82 -15.03
CA LEU A 145 -9.28 -8.38 -14.28
C LEU A 145 -9.77 -9.37 -13.21
N TYR A 146 -10.83 -9.02 -12.47
CA TYR A 146 -11.40 -9.90 -11.44
C TYR A 146 -11.97 -11.20 -12.04
N GLU A 147 -12.64 -11.13 -13.18
CA GLU A 147 -13.13 -12.31 -13.90
C GLU A 147 -11.98 -13.21 -14.37
N MET A 148 -10.91 -12.60 -14.91
CA MET A 148 -9.71 -13.32 -15.32
C MET A 148 -9.05 -14.05 -14.13
N ILE A 149 -8.98 -13.41 -12.96
CA ILE A 149 -8.42 -14.02 -11.74
C ILE A 149 -9.30 -15.18 -11.25
N ARG A 150 -10.64 -15.03 -11.29
CA ARG A 150 -11.57 -16.10 -10.87
C ARG A 150 -11.54 -17.31 -11.77
N SER A 151 -11.41 -17.10 -13.07
CA SER A 151 -11.44 -18.18 -14.09
C SER A 151 -10.07 -18.79 -14.38
N GLY A 152 -8.99 -18.08 -14.03
CA GLY A 152 -7.61 -18.47 -14.32
C GLY A 152 -7.16 -19.69 -13.51
N ARG A 153 -6.24 -20.46 -14.10
CA ARG A 153 -5.59 -21.62 -13.44
C ARG A 153 -4.12 -21.39 -13.12
N SER A 154 -3.58 -20.26 -13.54
CA SER A 154 -2.19 -19.88 -13.28
C SER A 154 -1.95 -19.61 -11.80
N THR A 155 -0.74 -19.85 -11.34
CA THR A 155 -0.29 -19.40 -10.00
C THR A 155 -0.15 -17.88 -10.00
N LEU A 156 -0.82 -17.21 -9.06
CA LEU A 156 -0.85 -15.74 -8.99
C LEU A 156 -0.13 -15.26 -7.73
N LEU A 157 0.78 -14.32 -7.91
CA LEU A 157 1.33 -13.52 -6.81
C LEU A 157 1.05 -12.05 -7.10
N ILE A 158 0.17 -11.44 -6.30
CA ILE A 158 -0.35 -10.11 -6.54
C ILE A 158 -0.02 -9.19 -5.38
N VAL A 159 0.61 -8.07 -5.66
CA VAL A 159 0.73 -6.94 -4.74
C VAL A 159 -0.39 -5.97 -5.06
N SER A 160 -1.28 -5.69 -4.11
CA SER A 160 -2.37 -4.73 -4.30
C SER A 160 -2.87 -4.12 -3.00
N HIS A 161 -3.44 -2.92 -3.11
CA HIS A 161 -4.22 -2.26 -2.07
C HIS A 161 -5.74 -2.33 -2.34
N ASP A 162 -6.14 -2.95 -3.44
CA ASP A 162 -7.54 -3.14 -3.81
C ASP A 162 -8.17 -4.29 -3.02
N ARG A 163 -9.03 -3.94 -2.07
CA ARG A 163 -9.69 -4.90 -1.17
C ARG A 163 -10.59 -5.87 -1.93
N THR A 164 -11.24 -5.42 -3.00
CA THR A 164 -12.11 -6.27 -3.82
C THR A 164 -11.29 -7.36 -4.49
N LEU A 165 -10.14 -7.00 -5.07
CA LEU A 165 -9.21 -7.95 -5.67
C LEU A 165 -8.64 -8.91 -4.62
N LEU A 166 -8.18 -8.41 -3.47
CA LEU A 166 -7.60 -9.22 -2.41
C LEU A 166 -8.60 -10.21 -1.80
N ASN A 167 -9.89 -9.89 -1.80
CA ASN A 167 -10.95 -10.81 -1.35
C ASN A 167 -11.23 -11.97 -2.33
N LEU A 168 -10.72 -11.91 -3.55
CA LEU A 168 -10.80 -13.03 -4.50
C LEU A 168 -9.72 -14.10 -4.27
N LEU A 169 -8.69 -13.76 -3.48
CA LEU A 169 -7.54 -14.63 -3.27
C LEU A 169 -7.75 -15.54 -2.04
N PRO A 170 -7.33 -16.82 -2.11
CA PRO A 170 -7.52 -17.78 -1.03
C PRO A 170 -6.54 -17.58 0.14
N CYS A 171 -5.49 -16.82 -0.03
CA CYS A 171 -4.53 -16.52 1.05
C CYS A 171 -3.93 -15.13 0.89
N ILE A 172 -3.58 -14.53 2.01
CA ILE A 172 -2.91 -13.24 2.08
C ILE A 172 -1.53 -13.40 2.72
N CYS A 173 -0.53 -12.88 2.05
CA CYS A 173 0.84 -12.81 2.54
C CYS A 173 1.12 -11.37 2.99
N GLU A 174 1.45 -11.17 4.25
CA GLU A 174 1.87 -9.89 4.79
C GLU A 174 3.39 -9.81 4.84
N LEU A 175 3.94 -8.79 4.20
CA LEU A 175 5.36 -8.50 4.20
C LEU A 175 5.64 -7.34 5.17
N GLU A 176 6.32 -7.62 6.25
CA GLU A 176 6.90 -6.65 7.17
C GLU A 176 8.42 -6.55 6.96
N LYS A 177 9.08 -5.59 7.62
CA LYS A 177 10.52 -5.32 7.40
C LYS A 177 11.43 -6.54 7.64
N SER A 178 11.06 -7.44 8.52
CA SER A 178 11.89 -8.58 8.96
C SER A 178 11.20 -9.94 8.84
N GLU A 179 9.93 -9.98 8.45
CA GLU A 179 9.15 -11.20 8.49
C GLU A 179 8.09 -11.23 7.38
N VAL A 180 7.77 -12.45 6.96
CA VAL A 180 6.69 -12.75 6.03
C VAL A 180 5.69 -13.65 6.76
N THR A 181 4.47 -13.15 6.95
CA THR A 181 3.40 -13.89 7.62
C THR A 181 2.33 -14.28 6.61
N LEU A 182 1.96 -15.56 6.59
CA LEU A 182 0.94 -16.11 5.71
C LEU A 182 -0.37 -16.30 6.46
N TYR A 183 -1.45 -15.74 5.93
CA TYR A 183 -2.82 -15.91 6.43
C TYR A 183 -3.64 -16.76 5.45
N GLY A 184 -4.13 -17.91 5.93
CA GLY A 184 -4.92 -18.86 5.15
C GLY A 184 -6.37 -18.44 5.00
N GLY A 185 -6.63 -17.35 4.29
CA GLY A 185 -7.95 -16.79 4.04
C GLY A 185 -7.88 -15.54 3.16
N ASN A 186 -9.04 -14.99 2.82
CA ASN A 186 -9.14 -13.77 2.03
C ASN A 186 -8.79 -12.52 2.86
N TYR A 187 -8.92 -11.34 2.24
CA TYR A 187 -8.58 -10.07 2.91
C TYR A 187 -9.42 -9.78 4.15
N GLU A 188 -10.70 -10.17 4.18
CA GLU A 188 -11.57 -9.99 5.34
C GLU A 188 -11.08 -10.84 6.51
N PHE A 189 -10.75 -12.10 6.28
CA PHE A 189 -10.16 -12.97 7.29
C PHE A 189 -8.83 -12.40 7.84
N TYR A 190 -7.93 -11.96 6.95
CA TYR A 190 -6.69 -11.30 7.35
C TYR A 190 -6.95 -10.10 8.25
N LYS A 191 -7.93 -9.24 7.87
CA LYS A 191 -8.30 -8.04 8.64
C LYS A 191 -8.81 -8.40 10.03
N GLU A 192 -9.69 -9.39 10.14
CA GLU A 192 -10.20 -9.87 11.43
C GLU A 192 -9.08 -10.38 12.34
N GLN A 193 -8.15 -11.18 11.79
CA GLN A 193 -7.00 -11.69 12.55
C GLN A 193 -6.09 -10.56 13.05
N LYS A 194 -5.84 -9.54 12.21
CA LYS A 194 -5.07 -8.36 12.62
C LYS A 194 -5.78 -7.54 13.70
N GLU A 195 -7.08 -7.34 13.60
CA GLU A 195 -7.88 -6.63 14.61
C GLU A 195 -7.89 -7.37 15.94
N LEU A 196 -8.02 -8.69 15.93
CA LEU A 196 -7.93 -9.52 17.13
C LEU A 196 -6.54 -9.43 17.78
N ALA A 197 -5.47 -9.55 16.99
CA ALA A 197 -4.11 -9.44 17.48
C ALA A 197 -3.83 -8.05 18.07
N LEU A 198 -4.25 -6.98 17.41
CA LEU A 198 -4.13 -5.61 17.91
C LEU A 198 -4.90 -5.40 19.23
N THR A 199 -6.12 -5.91 19.30
CA THR A 199 -6.94 -5.83 20.52
C THR A 199 -6.28 -6.58 21.68
N ALA A 200 -5.71 -7.75 21.42
CA ALA A 200 -4.97 -8.52 22.43
C ALA A 200 -3.74 -7.75 22.94
N LEU A 201 -2.95 -7.13 22.05
CA LEU A 201 -1.82 -6.30 22.42
C LEU A 201 -2.23 -5.06 23.22
N GLN A 202 -3.32 -4.37 22.85
CA GLN A 202 -3.86 -3.24 23.59
C GLN A 202 -4.33 -3.62 24.98
N ASN A 203 -4.97 -4.78 25.12
CA ASN A 203 -5.37 -5.31 26.42
C ASN A 203 -4.16 -5.62 27.29
N GLN A 204 -3.14 -6.28 26.76
CA GLN A 204 -1.89 -6.56 27.48
C GLN A 204 -1.20 -5.27 27.93
N LEU A 205 -1.15 -4.24 27.06
CA LEU A 205 -0.60 -2.93 27.40
C LEU A 205 -1.36 -2.30 28.58
N SER A 206 -2.70 -2.28 28.50
CA SER A 206 -3.55 -1.71 29.55
C SER A 206 -3.41 -2.44 30.91
N GLU A 207 -3.23 -3.76 30.87
CA GLU A 207 -2.96 -4.56 32.07
C GLU A 207 -1.60 -4.22 32.67
N LYS A 208 -0.55 -4.12 31.87
CA LYS A 208 0.80 -3.74 32.34
C LYS A 208 0.82 -2.33 32.90
N GLU A 209 0.11 -1.38 32.29
CA GLU A 209 -0.05 -0.02 32.84
C GLU A 209 -0.78 -0.02 34.20
N LYS A 210 -1.83 -0.82 34.35
CA LYS A 210 -2.52 -1.01 35.63
C LYS A 210 -1.59 -1.61 36.70
N GLU A 211 -0.82 -2.67 36.33
CA GLU A 211 0.17 -3.26 37.22
C GLU A 211 1.22 -2.24 37.68
N LEU A 212 1.74 -1.42 36.79
CA LEU A 212 2.69 -0.36 37.09
C LEU A 212 2.10 0.68 38.05
N ARG A 213 0.84 1.09 37.79
CA ARG A 213 0.12 2.03 38.65
C ARG A 213 -0.08 1.48 40.06
N LEU A 214 -0.45 0.20 40.18
CA LEU A 214 -0.58 -0.48 41.45
C LEU A 214 0.76 -0.64 42.18
N ALA A 215 1.82 -1.02 41.46
CA ALA A 215 3.17 -1.11 42.04
C ALA A 215 3.65 0.23 42.61
N ARG A 216 3.44 1.32 41.86
CA ARG A 216 3.74 2.70 42.32
C ARG A 216 2.95 3.07 43.60
N LYS A 217 1.65 2.73 43.63
CA LYS A 217 0.80 3.00 44.81
C LYS A 217 1.28 2.21 46.01
N THR A 218 1.53 0.92 45.86
CA THR A 218 2.04 0.04 46.92
C THR A 218 3.38 0.51 47.44
N ALA A 219 4.31 0.87 46.59
CA ALA A 219 5.61 1.42 46.98
C ALA A 219 5.47 2.68 47.85
N ARG A 220 4.59 3.60 47.45
CA ARG A 220 4.29 4.80 48.25
C ARG A 220 3.71 4.48 49.64
N GLU A 221 2.71 3.59 49.68
CA GLU A 221 2.09 3.20 50.96
C GLU A 221 3.08 2.52 51.92
N VAL A 222 3.92 1.66 51.36
CA VAL A 222 4.96 0.97 52.15
C VAL A 222 5.98 2.00 52.69
N MET A 223 6.42 2.95 51.86
CA MET A 223 7.32 4.02 52.29
C MET A 223 6.71 4.89 53.38
N GLU A 224 5.45 5.31 53.20
CA GLU A 224 4.76 6.12 54.23
C GLU A 224 4.60 5.41 55.55
N ARG A 225 4.21 4.11 55.55
CA ARG A 225 4.13 3.26 56.76
C ARG A 225 5.47 3.15 57.46
N LYS A 226 6.54 2.96 56.68
CA LYS A 226 7.90 2.81 57.21
C LYS A 226 8.41 4.11 57.79
N ASN A 227 8.18 5.25 57.15
CA ASN A 227 8.51 6.57 57.69
C ASN A 227 7.75 6.85 59.01
N LYS A 228 6.46 6.54 59.07
CA LYS A 228 5.67 6.64 60.30
C LYS A 228 6.22 5.72 61.43
N SER A 229 6.64 4.50 61.08
CA SER A 229 7.24 3.56 62.01
C SER A 229 8.61 4.06 62.54
N ASN A 230 9.46 4.56 61.66
CA ASN A 230 10.78 5.11 62.03
C ASN A 230 10.63 6.31 63.00
N VAL A 231 9.72 7.26 62.70
CA VAL A 231 9.42 8.40 63.58
C VAL A 231 8.92 7.95 64.97
N ARG A 232 8.08 6.92 65.02
CA ARG A 232 7.61 6.35 66.30
C ARG A 232 8.73 5.65 67.05
N SER A 233 9.59 4.93 66.39
CA SER A 233 10.78 4.24 66.96
C SER A 233 11.76 5.23 67.57
N ASP A 234 12.08 6.31 66.87
CA ASP A 234 12.94 7.39 67.37
C ASP A 234 12.40 8.05 68.67
N LYS A 235 11.06 8.30 68.69
CA LYS A 235 10.41 8.83 69.89
C LYS A 235 10.39 7.86 71.07
N SER A 236 10.31 6.56 70.82
CA SER A 236 10.28 5.52 71.88
C SER A 236 11.68 5.16 72.41
N SER A 237 12.74 5.24 71.59
CA SER A 237 14.13 4.99 72.00
C SER A 237 14.66 6.08 72.93
N PHE A 238 14.20 7.30 72.72
CA PHE A 238 14.52 8.42 73.65
C PHE A 238 13.91 8.26 75.03
N LYS A 239 12.75 7.59 75.16
CA LYS A 239 12.06 7.33 76.43
C LYS A 239 12.57 6.14 77.20
N LYS A 240 13.33 5.22 76.56
CA LYS A 240 13.77 3.92 77.16
C LYS A 240 15.22 3.88 77.61
N GLY A 241 16.01 4.97 77.58
CA GLY A 241 17.37 5.01 78.09
C GLY A 241 18.34 4.07 77.35
N ILE A 242 18.10 3.72 76.11
CA ILE A 242 18.93 2.78 75.31
C ILE A 242 20.27 3.46 74.99
N SER A 243 21.36 2.74 75.11
CA SER A 243 22.71 3.23 74.81
C SER A 243 22.81 3.75 73.39
N ARG A 244 23.49 4.89 73.14
CA ARG A 244 23.67 5.53 71.84
C ARG A 244 24.21 4.58 70.78
N MET A 245 25.08 3.65 71.15
CA MET A 245 25.66 2.65 70.26
C MET A 245 24.62 1.66 69.73
N ALA A 246 23.72 1.18 70.61
CA ALA A 246 22.62 0.27 70.22
C ALA A 246 21.58 0.95 69.35
N VAL A 247 21.31 2.24 69.58
CA VAL A 247 20.40 3.03 68.72
C VAL A 247 20.97 3.20 67.31
N ASN A 248 22.29 3.46 67.18
CA ASN A 248 22.93 3.57 65.85
C ASN A 248 22.90 2.24 65.08
N THR A 249 23.19 1.11 65.75
CA THR A 249 23.13 -0.21 65.10
C THR A 249 21.71 -0.56 64.63
N LEU A 250 20.68 -0.17 65.36
CA LEU A 250 19.28 -0.36 64.95
C LEU A 250 18.88 0.59 63.79
N LYS A 251 19.40 1.82 63.76
CA LYS A 251 19.22 2.73 62.61
C LYS A 251 19.88 2.19 61.36
N ASP A 252 21.12 1.75 61.42
CA ASP A 252 21.84 1.18 60.29
C ASP A 252 21.11 -0.06 59.71
N LYS A 253 20.59 -0.94 60.57
CA LYS A 253 19.77 -2.07 60.11
C LYS A 253 18.45 -1.65 59.45
N ALA A 254 17.78 -0.65 59.99
CA ALA A 254 16.55 -0.11 59.46
C ALA A 254 16.78 0.60 58.10
N GLU A 255 17.87 1.35 57.96
CA GLU A 255 18.26 1.98 56.69
C GLU A 255 18.61 0.94 55.63
N LYS A 256 19.47 -0.04 55.93
CA LYS A 256 19.79 -1.15 55.02
C LYS A 256 18.54 -1.92 54.56
N SER A 257 17.60 -2.18 55.47
CA SER A 257 16.31 -2.82 55.13
C SER A 257 15.41 -1.92 54.24
N THR A 258 15.53 -0.59 54.40
CA THR A 258 14.78 0.37 53.59
C THR A 258 15.33 0.48 52.16
N VAL A 259 16.65 0.52 52.02
CA VAL A 259 17.35 0.51 50.75
C VAL A 259 16.99 -0.74 49.94
N ARG A 260 17.15 -1.94 50.56
CA ARG A 260 16.79 -3.22 49.88
C ARG A 260 15.33 -3.27 49.41
N LEU A 261 14.41 -2.71 50.18
CA LEU A 261 13.00 -2.68 49.83
C LEU A 261 12.68 -1.73 48.67
N ASN A 262 13.41 -0.60 48.67
CA ASN A 262 13.33 0.34 47.54
C ASN A 262 13.91 -0.25 46.28
N ASP A 263 15.08 -0.92 46.35
CA ASP A 263 15.73 -1.57 45.22
C ASP A 263 14.78 -2.59 44.56
N VAL A 264 14.11 -3.44 45.35
CA VAL A 264 13.14 -4.42 44.85
C VAL A 264 11.94 -3.74 44.16
N HIS A 265 11.45 -2.63 44.72
CA HIS A 265 10.34 -1.88 44.07
C HIS A 265 10.78 -1.18 42.80
N GLU A 266 11.98 -0.62 42.78
CA GLU A 266 12.56 0.05 41.61
C GLU A 266 12.84 -0.96 40.48
N GLU A 267 13.43 -2.12 40.79
CA GLU A 267 13.63 -3.19 39.81
C GLU A 267 12.31 -3.66 39.20
N LYS A 268 11.27 -3.87 40.02
CA LYS A 268 9.93 -4.24 39.53
C LYS A 268 9.33 -3.17 38.62
N MET A 269 9.44 -1.90 39.02
CA MET A 269 8.92 -0.80 38.20
C MET A 269 9.68 -0.65 36.88
N ALA A 270 11.02 -0.79 36.91
CA ALA A 270 11.85 -0.74 35.73
C ALA A 270 11.52 -1.87 34.74
N SER A 271 11.33 -3.10 35.25
CA SER A 271 10.95 -4.25 34.41
C SER A 271 9.56 -4.07 33.76
N LEU A 272 8.58 -3.54 34.50
CA LEU A 272 7.26 -3.20 33.96
C LEU A 272 7.32 -2.08 32.91
N GLN A 273 8.13 -1.05 33.15
CA GLN A 273 8.33 0.04 32.18
C GLN A 273 8.99 -0.45 30.89
N SER A 274 10.01 -1.31 31.00
CA SER A 274 10.64 -1.96 29.85
C SER A 274 9.63 -2.79 29.04
N SER A 275 8.78 -3.59 29.72
CA SER A 275 7.74 -4.36 29.07
C SER A 275 6.67 -3.49 28.38
N ILE A 276 6.30 -2.35 28.97
CA ILE A 276 5.38 -1.39 28.37
C ILE A 276 5.99 -0.76 27.12
N ALA A 277 7.27 -0.35 27.18
CA ALA A 277 7.96 0.24 26.04
C ALA A 277 8.04 -0.74 24.86
N SER A 278 8.41 -2.01 25.13
CA SER A 278 8.45 -3.03 24.08
C SER A 278 7.08 -3.31 23.44
N LEU A 279 5.99 -3.28 24.22
CA LEU A 279 4.63 -3.41 23.67
C LEU A 279 4.20 -2.19 22.87
N GLN A 280 4.58 -0.97 23.27
CA GLN A 280 4.30 0.26 22.53
C GLN A 280 5.03 0.32 21.20
N ASP A 281 6.25 -0.21 21.12
CA ASP A 281 7.02 -0.28 19.86
C ASP A 281 6.39 -1.24 18.83
N VAL A 282 5.71 -2.30 19.30
CA VAL A 282 5.04 -3.29 18.44
C VAL A 282 3.66 -2.81 17.97
N ILE A 283 2.97 -2.02 18.80
CA ILE A 283 1.65 -1.51 18.43
C ILE A 283 1.85 -0.38 17.39
N PRO A 284 1.39 -0.55 16.14
CA PRO A 284 1.49 0.50 15.13
C PRO A 284 0.82 1.77 15.65
N ASP A 285 1.45 2.92 15.42
CA ASP A 285 0.84 4.21 15.76
C ASP A 285 -0.37 4.42 14.81
N LEU A 286 -1.51 3.88 15.20
CA LEU A 286 -2.81 3.98 14.51
C LEU A 286 -3.40 5.38 14.61
N ARG A 287 -2.61 6.38 14.98
CA ARG A 287 -3.01 7.77 14.80
C ARG A 287 -3.19 7.97 13.32
N ALA A 288 -4.43 7.75 12.87
CA ALA A 288 -4.88 8.12 11.55
C ALA A 288 -4.24 9.48 11.23
N LEU A 289 -3.61 9.57 10.07
CA LEU A 289 -3.21 10.85 9.50
C LEU A 289 -4.46 11.74 9.53
N GLN A 290 -4.63 12.48 10.59
CA GLN A 290 -5.57 13.58 10.65
C GLN A 290 -4.97 14.66 9.76
N THR A 291 -5.25 14.56 8.47
CA THR A 291 -5.08 15.68 7.57
C THR A 291 -6.10 16.72 8.04
N ASN A 292 -5.69 17.59 8.94
CA ASN A 292 -6.42 18.81 9.19
C ASN A 292 -6.29 19.64 7.91
N PHE A 293 -7.29 19.50 7.04
CA PHE A 293 -7.52 20.53 6.04
C PHE A 293 -7.92 21.78 6.84
N ASN A 294 -7.04 22.77 6.87
CA ASN A 294 -7.40 24.08 7.37
C ASN A 294 -8.68 24.49 6.66
N SER A 295 -9.76 24.70 7.43
CA SER A 295 -11.00 25.22 6.88
C SER A 295 -10.65 26.56 6.24
N SER A 296 -10.89 26.68 4.92
CA SER A 296 -10.81 27.98 4.28
C SER A 296 -11.82 28.90 4.97
N ASP A 297 -11.43 30.13 5.31
CA ASP A 297 -12.31 31.16 5.89
C ASP A 297 -13.43 31.61 4.93
N LEU A 298 -13.63 30.88 3.84
CA LEU A 298 -14.64 31.13 2.84
C LEU A 298 -16.03 30.71 3.35
N HIS A 299 -17.00 31.59 3.19
CA HIS A 299 -18.38 31.31 3.53
C HIS A 299 -18.88 30.04 2.81
N THR A 300 -19.47 29.10 3.55
CA THR A 300 -20.03 27.86 3.00
C THR A 300 -21.08 28.19 1.92
N GLY A 301 -20.97 27.56 0.76
CA GLY A 301 -21.88 27.75 -0.37
C GLY A 301 -21.48 28.88 -1.32
N LYS A 302 -20.38 29.64 -1.09
CA LYS A 302 -19.86 30.61 -2.06
C LYS A 302 -19.46 29.86 -3.35
N ILE A 303 -19.92 30.35 -4.49
CA ILE A 303 -19.56 29.80 -5.80
C ILE A 303 -18.08 30.10 -6.05
N LEU A 304 -17.29 29.08 -6.28
CA LEU A 304 -15.85 29.16 -6.51
C LEU A 304 -15.52 29.08 -8.01
N ILE A 305 -16.17 28.17 -8.71
CA ILE A 305 -15.96 27.95 -10.14
C ILE A 305 -17.33 27.75 -10.80
N THR A 306 -17.55 28.45 -11.90
CA THR A 306 -18.68 28.18 -12.81
C THR A 306 -18.11 27.90 -14.18
N ALA A 307 -18.40 26.75 -14.72
CA ALA A 307 -18.08 26.34 -16.08
C ALA A 307 -19.39 26.20 -16.83
N ASP A 308 -19.57 27.02 -17.88
CA ASP A 308 -20.79 27.08 -18.66
C ASP A 308 -20.52 26.67 -20.10
N GLN A 309 -21.25 25.66 -20.58
CA GLN A 309 -21.20 25.10 -21.93
C GLN A 309 -19.77 24.80 -22.42
N ILE A 310 -18.92 24.30 -21.50
CA ILE A 310 -17.51 24.04 -21.83
C ILE A 310 -17.35 22.77 -22.64
N ASN A 311 -16.46 22.83 -23.63
CA ASN A 311 -15.93 21.69 -24.35
C ASN A 311 -14.44 21.89 -24.64
N PHE A 312 -13.74 20.83 -24.95
CA PHE A 312 -12.31 20.85 -25.23
C PHE A 312 -11.96 19.74 -26.22
N GLY A 313 -10.91 19.92 -27.01
CA GLY A 313 -10.36 18.91 -27.89
C GLY A 313 -8.86 19.11 -28.04
N TYR A 314 -8.10 18.02 -28.01
CA TYR A 314 -6.67 18.02 -28.33
C TYR A 314 -6.40 18.07 -29.84
N THR A 315 -7.41 17.70 -30.62
CA THR A 315 -7.43 17.72 -32.08
C THR A 315 -8.66 18.52 -32.54
N SER A 316 -9.02 18.45 -33.80
CA SER A 316 -10.21 19.10 -34.36
C SER A 316 -11.54 18.57 -33.83
N SER A 317 -11.55 17.41 -33.13
CA SER A 317 -12.76 16.84 -32.55
C SER A 317 -12.93 17.18 -31.07
N CYS A 318 -14.16 17.47 -30.65
CA CYS A 318 -14.50 17.72 -29.25
C CYS A 318 -14.41 16.43 -28.41
N LEU A 319 -13.90 16.57 -27.19
CA LEU A 319 -13.74 15.47 -26.26
C LEU A 319 -15.09 14.95 -25.73
N TRP A 320 -16.03 15.84 -25.48
CA TRP A 320 -17.37 15.49 -25.01
C TRP A 320 -18.42 15.71 -26.10
N LYS A 321 -19.33 14.75 -26.25
CA LYS A 321 -20.42 14.80 -27.23
C LYS A 321 -21.36 15.98 -26.99
N SER A 322 -21.57 16.33 -25.74
CA SER A 322 -22.35 17.49 -25.32
C SER A 322 -21.51 18.39 -24.40
N PRO A 323 -21.66 19.74 -24.52
CA PRO A 323 -20.96 20.66 -23.62
C PRO A 323 -21.30 20.40 -22.15
N LEU A 324 -20.33 20.63 -21.25
CA LEU A 324 -20.48 20.41 -19.83
C LEU A 324 -20.83 21.70 -19.09
N ASN A 325 -21.73 21.58 -18.11
CA ASN A 325 -22.07 22.63 -17.16
C ASN A 325 -21.75 22.17 -15.77
N ILE A 326 -20.86 22.86 -15.06
CA ILE A 326 -20.41 22.47 -13.72
C ILE A 326 -20.29 23.71 -12.85
N GLN A 327 -20.82 23.64 -11.64
CA GLN A 327 -20.66 24.66 -10.61
C GLN A 327 -20.03 24.01 -9.37
N VAL A 328 -18.96 24.61 -8.86
CA VAL A 328 -18.26 24.18 -7.64
C VAL A 328 -18.40 25.28 -6.59
N ARG A 329 -18.84 24.89 -5.40
CA ARG A 329 -19.06 25.79 -4.26
C ARG A 329 -18.08 25.48 -3.12
N SER A 330 -17.89 26.45 -2.26
CA SER A 330 -17.12 26.28 -1.03
C SER A 330 -17.75 25.18 -0.15
N GLY A 331 -16.95 24.17 0.21
CA GLY A 331 -17.38 23.00 0.97
C GLY A 331 -17.84 21.80 0.14
N ASP A 332 -17.97 21.93 -1.20
CA ASP A 332 -18.34 20.81 -2.07
C ASP A 332 -17.23 19.74 -2.09
N ARG A 333 -17.67 18.49 -2.11
CA ARG A 333 -16.81 17.31 -2.30
C ARG A 333 -17.30 16.57 -3.53
N ILE A 334 -16.60 16.75 -4.67
CA ILE A 334 -17.04 16.24 -5.96
C ILE A 334 -16.17 15.05 -6.35
N HIS A 335 -16.79 13.90 -6.62
CA HIS A 335 -16.13 12.72 -7.16
C HIS A 335 -16.41 12.64 -8.68
N ILE A 336 -15.35 12.66 -9.50
CA ILE A 336 -15.43 12.56 -10.97
C ILE A 336 -15.19 11.10 -11.36
N THR A 337 -16.20 10.45 -11.91
CA THR A 337 -16.16 9.07 -12.41
C THR A 337 -16.23 9.03 -13.93
N GLY A 338 -15.77 7.95 -14.53
CA GLY A 338 -15.84 7.70 -15.97
C GLY A 338 -14.71 6.79 -16.45
N ASN A 339 -14.85 6.25 -17.66
CA ASN A 339 -13.87 5.37 -18.29
C ASN A 339 -12.53 6.09 -18.56
N ASN A 340 -11.48 5.33 -18.83
CA ASN A 340 -10.22 5.88 -19.29
C ASN A 340 -10.43 6.63 -20.63
N GLY A 341 -9.73 7.75 -20.81
CA GLY A 341 -9.94 8.61 -21.99
C GLY A 341 -11.18 9.51 -21.95
N SER A 342 -12.08 9.39 -20.96
CA SER A 342 -13.31 10.24 -20.87
C SER A 342 -13.06 11.72 -20.56
N GLY A 343 -11.80 12.14 -20.38
CA GLY A 343 -11.46 13.55 -20.17
C GLY A 343 -11.47 14.02 -18.71
N LYS A 344 -11.46 13.10 -17.70
CA LYS A 344 -11.45 13.48 -16.27
C LYS A 344 -10.31 14.43 -15.91
N THR A 345 -9.08 14.07 -16.26
CA THR A 345 -7.88 14.87 -16.00
C THR A 345 -7.92 16.20 -16.77
N THR A 346 -8.43 16.16 -18.01
CA THR A 346 -8.61 17.36 -18.83
C THR A 346 -9.61 18.33 -18.19
N LEU A 347 -10.73 17.80 -17.66
CA LEU A 347 -11.71 18.60 -16.94
C LEU A 347 -11.09 19.28 -15.72
N VAL A 348 -10.33 18.55 -14.91
CA VAL A 348 -9.63 19.12 -13.73
C VAL A 348 -8.66 20.22 -14.18
N LYS A 349 -7.86 20.02 -15.23
CA LYS A 349 -6.94 21.02 -15.77
C LYS A 349 -7.66 22.27 -16.31
N LEU A 350 -8.82 22.10 -16.94
CA LEU A 350 -9.67 23.21 -17.36
C LEU A 350 -10.20 24.01 -16.16
N LEU A 351 -10.70 23.33 -15.11
CA LEU A 351 -11.18 23.98 -13.89
C LEU A 351 -10.06 24.71 -13.13
N LEU A 352 -8.82 24.18 -13.12
CA LEU A 352 -7.64 24.83 -12.54
C LEU A 352 -7.11 26.00 -13.38
N GLY A 353 -7.45 26.07 -14.67
CA GLY A 353 -6.97 27.11 -15.58
C GLY A 353 -5.67 26.79 -16.30
N GLU A 354 -5.16 25.56 -16.15
CA GLU A 354 -4.00 25.08 -16.90
C GLU A 354 -4.29 24.92 -18.40
N LEU A 355 -5.54 24.67 -18.74
CA LEU A 355 -6.04 24.61 -20.12
C LEU A 355 -7.14 25.63 -20.33
N LYS A 356 -7.25 26.15 -21.57
CA LYS A 356 -8.36 27.01 -21.98
C LYS A 356 -9.42 26.17 -22.68
N PRO A 357 -10.72 26.32 -22.37
CA PRO A 357 -11.78 25.64 -23.10
C PRO A 357 -11.79 26.04 -24.56
N ALA A 358 -12.08 25.08 -25.47
CA ALA A 358 -12.28 25.35 -26.90
C ALA A 358 -13.65 25.96 -27.15
N ALA A 359 -14.65 25.71 -26.31
CA ALA A 359 -15.97 26.29 -26.31
C ALA A 359 -16.45 26.53 -24.89
N GLY A 360 -17.33 27.50 -24.68
CA GLY A 360 -17.87 27.90 -23.40
C GLY A 360 -16.95 28.79 -22.57
N THR A 361 -17.33 29.06 -21.33
CA THR A 361 -16.59 29.93 -20.41
C THR A 361 -16.41 29.31 -19.04
N ILE A 362 -15.27 29.61 -18.39
CA ILE A 362 -15.01 29.22 -17.02
C ILE A 362 -14.71 30.48 -16.21
N THR A 363 -15.59 30.77 -15.26
CA THR A 363 -15.43 31.88 -14.32
C THR A 363 -14.95 31.32 -12.99
N ARG A 364 -13.90 31.92 -12.41
CA ARG A 364 -13.34 31.56 -11.11
C ARG A 364 -13.51 32.75 -10.18
N ALA A 365 -13.82 32.49 -8.93
CA ALA A 365 -13.81 33.53 -7.92
C ALA A 365 -12.35 33.99 -7.69
N ASP A 366 -12.16 35.31 -7.58
CA ASP A 366 -10.88 35.87 -7.19
C ASP A 366 -10.58 35.47 -5.74
N PHE A 367 -9.47 34.83 -5.57
CA PHE A 367 -8.89 34.51 -4.27
C PHE A 367 -7.76 35.52 -4.05
N SER A 368 -8.11 36.64 -3.43
CA SER A 368 -7.11 37.59 -2.90
C SER A 368 -6.75 37.20 -1.46
#